data_7222e06b85f73ce1ace13fbb94835499
#
_entry.id   7222e06b85f73ce1ace13fbb94835499
#
_cell.length_a   1.000
_cell.length_b   1.000
_cell.length_c   1.000
_cell.angle_alpha   90.00
_cell.angle_beta   90.00
_cell.angle_gamma   90.00
#
_symmetry.space_group_name_H-M   'P 1'
#
loop_
_entity.id
_entity.type
_entity.pdbx_description
1 polymer ?
#
loop_
_entity_poly.entity_id
_entity_poly.type
_entity_poly.pdbx_seq_one_letter_code
_entity_poly.pdbx_strand_id
1 'polypeptide(L)'
;MSKTKLKVVAFGDSLTQGNAIGGAFENWTELVASELGIDVINAGIGGNTTVMARERFRADVLDKAPDVVLINFGMNDHLLNNEGESFVALSVFEENLVYFVDEIRKINATPVLVTPNYFIEGNDTEYYYSRHPRKVYEPYGGALGRLDIYIDKIRKVAKRMDAGLVDIRSECEKYDPYEFLRTVENSGANDGVHPGMIGVRVYAEKLVEFLKMI
;
A
#
# COMPACT_ATOMS: atom_id res chain seq x y z
N MET A 1 -19.66 -30.19 -5.89
CA MET A 1 -19.13 -29.44 -4.75
C MET A 1 -18.93 -28.01 -5.21
N SER A 2 -19.59 -27.05 -4.58
CA SER A 2 -19.40 -25.64 -4.88
C SER A 2 -17.95 -25.31 -4.57
N LYS A 3 -17.20 -24.81 -5.57
CA LYS A 3 -15.85 -24.28 -5.34
C LYS A 3 -15.99 -23.16 -4.31
N THR A 4 -15.37 -23.30 -3.14
CA THR A 4 -15.33 -22.20 -2.16
C THR A 4 -14.73 -20.98 -2.86
N LYS A 5 -15.38 -19.84 -2.73
CA LYS A 5 -14.89 -18.57 -3.29
C LYS A 5 -13.52 -18.26 -2.67
N LEU A 6 -12.58 -17.83 -3.49
CA LEU A 6 -11.28 -17.34 -3.02
C LEU A 6 -11.51 -16.17 -2.04
N LYS A 7 -10.92 -16.26 -0.85
CA LYS A 7 -10.99 -15.21 0.17
C LYS A 7 -9.66 -14.46 0.24
N VAL A 8 -9.70 -13.18 -0.03
CA VAL A 8 -8.55 -12.29 0.00
C VAL A 8 -8.69 -11.31 1.15
N VAL A 9 -7.61 -11.07 1.90
CA VAL A 9 -7.52 -9.94 2.83
C VAL A 9 -6.56 -8.92 2.25
N ALA A 10 -7.03 -7.68 2.08
CA ALA A 10 -6.22 -6.53 1.72
C ALA A 10 -5.82 -5.80 3.00
N PHE A 11 -4.58 -6.01 3.44
CA PHE A 11 -4.04 -5.48 4.69
C PHE A 11 -3.08 -4.32 4.41
N GLY A 12 -3.41 -3.12 4.90
CA GLY A 12 -2.65 -1.93 4.54
C GLY A 12 -3.00 -0.68 5.34
N ASP A 13 -2.58 0.43 4.80
CA ASP A 13 -2.84 1.78 5.31
C ASP A 13 -4.00 2.47 4.56
N SER A 14 -3.96 3.81 4.42
CA SER A 14 -4.98 4.58 3.72
C SER A 14 -5.07 4.27 2.22
N LEU A 15 -3.99 3.83 1.58
CA LEU A 15 -4.00 3.43 0.17
C LEU A 15 -4.86 2.18 -0.05
N THR A 16 -4.94 1.31 0.97
CA THR A 16 -5.80 0.13 0.97
C THR A 16 -7.20 0.46 1.47
N GLN A 17 -7.33 1.29 2.53
CA GLN A 17 -8.62 1.71 3.07
C GLN A 17 -9.51 2.34 2.01
N GLY A 18 -8.92 3.19 1.14
CA GLY A 18 -9.59 3.78 -0.01
C GLY A 18 -10.67 4.82 0.32
N ASN A 19 -11.03 5.01 1.58
CA ASN A 19 -11.98 6.01 2.02
C ASN A 19 -11.37 7.39 1.94
N ALA A 20 -11.61 8.03 0.84
CA ALA A 20 -11.15 9.36 0.65
C ALA A 20 -12.05 10.40 1.24
N ILE A 21 -11.44 11.46 1.61
CA ILE A 21 -12.05 12.77 1.75
C ILE A 21 -12.90 13.05 0.49
N GLY A 22 -14.24 13.03 0.63
CA GLY A 22 -15.14 13.36 -0.46
C GLY A 22 -15.89 12.23 -1.17
N GLY A 23 -15.71 10.97 -0.85
CA GLY A 23 -16.71 9.89 -1.01
C GLY A 23 -17.14 9.42 -2.40
N ALA A 24 -16.49 9.81 -3.50
CA ALA A 24 -16.97 9.48 -4.86
C ALA A 24 -16.10 8.47 -5.64
N PHE A 25 -15.04 7.94 -5.05
CA PHE A 25 -14.15 7.01 -5.73
C PHE A 25 -14.39 5.57 -5.26
N GLU A 26 -14.59 4.68 -6.24
CA GLU A 26 -14.57 3.24 -5.99
C GLU A 26 -13.24 2.83 -5.36
N ASN A 27 -13.28 1.90 -4.41
CA ASN A 27 -12.06 1.35 -3.82
C ASN A 27 -11.52 0.24 -4.75
N TRP A 28 -10.21 0.19 -4.95
CA TRP A 28 -9.60 -0.87 -5.75
C TRP A 28 -9.93 -2.28 -5.22
N THR A 29 -10.15 -2.46 -3.91
CA THR A 29 -10.55 -3.75 -3.32
C THR A 29 -11.93 -4.20 -3.80
N GLU A 30 -12.86 -3.25 -3.98
CA GLU A 30 -14.21 -3.51 -4.51
C GLU A 30 -14.16 -3.86 -5.99
N LEU A 31 -13.31 -3.18 -6.77
CA LEU A 31 -13.10 -3.49 -8.18
C LEU A 31 -12.54 -4.90 -8.35
N VAL A 32 -11.51 -5.28 -7.57
CA VAL A 32 -10.93 -6.63 -7.59
C VAL A 32 -11.99 -7.68 -7.23
N ALA A 33 -12.76 -7.44 -6.16
CA ALA A 33 -13.83 -8.35 -5.73
C ALA A 33 -14.90 -8.54 -6.83
N SER A 34 -15.32 -7.46 -7.46
CA SER A 34 -16.30 -7.45 -8.54
C SER A 34 -15.81 -8.17 -9.79
N GLU A 35 -14.59 -7.86 -10.24
CA GLU A 35 -14.06 -8.42 -11.50
C GLU A 35 -13.77 -9.93 -11.40
N LEU A 36 -13.28 -10.39 -10.26
CA LEU A 36 -12.96 -11.80 -10.06
C LEU A 36 -14.11 -12.61 -9.46
N GLY A 37 -15.16 -11.97 -8.98
CA GLY A 37 -16.26 -12.65 -8.27
C GLY A 37 -15.81 -13.32 -6.97
N ILE A 38 -14.81 -12.75 -6.26
CA ILE A 38 -14.22 -13.26 -5.04
C ILE A 38 -14.59 -12.43 -3.82
N ASP A 39 -14.27 -12.92 -2.61
CA ASP A 39 -14.47 -12.17 -1.38
C ASP A 39 -13.18 -11.42 -1.03
N VAL A 40 -13.22 -10.09 -1.02
CA VAL A 40 -12.10 -9.24 -0.58
C VAL A 40 -12.48 -8.51 0.70
N ILE A 41 -11.76 -8.81 1.78
CA ILE A 41 -11.87 -8.11 3.06
C ILE A 41 -10.89 -6.95 3.05
N ASN A 42 -11.38 -5.73 3.11
CA ASN A 42 -10.55 -4.55 3.24
C ASN A 42 -10.18 -4.33 4.72
N ALA A 43 -8.92 -4.55 5.06
CA ALA A 43 -8.30 -4.33 6.37
C ALA A 43 -7.31 -3.15 6.34
N GLY A 44 -7.54 -2.15 5.48
CA GLY A 44 -6.80 -0.89 5.44
C GLY A 44 -7.22 0.05 6.55
N ILE A 45 -6.25 0.70 7.21
CA ILE A 45 -6.50 1.76 8.20
C ILE A 45 -5.58 2.95 7.91
N GLY A 46 -6.18 4.12 7.71
CA GLY A 46 -5.47 5.36 7.39
C GLY A 46 -4.38 5.71 8.40
N GLY A 47 -3.22 6.14 7.91
CA GLY A 47 -2.08 6.52 8.73
C GLY A 47 -1.31 5.36 9.37
N ASN A 48 -1.74 4.11 9.21
CA ASN A 48 -1.06 2.98 9.82
C ASN A 48 0.34 2.77 9.24
N THR A 49 1.27 2.47 10.14
CA THR A 49 2.58 1.92 9.86
C THR A 49 2.59 0.40 10.07
N THR A 50 3.64 -0.28 9.64
CA THR A 50 3.81 -1.72 9.90
C THR A 50 3.88 -2.06 11.40
N VAL A 51 4.35 -1.15 12.25
CA VAL A 51 4.35 -1.32 13.71
C VAL A 51 2.93 -1.36 14.25
N MET A 52 2.08 -0.38 13.90
CA MET A 52 0.67 -0.35 14.26
C MET A 52 -0.10 -1.54 13.69
N ALA A 53 0.20 -1.89 12.45
CA ALA A 53 -0.40 -3.02 11.75
C ALA A 53 -0.14 -4.35 12.49
N ARG A 54 1.05 -4.52 13.06
CA ARG A 54 1.42 -5.74 13.80
C ARG A 54 0.52 -6.00 15.01
N GLU A 55 0.06 -4.96 15.69
CA GLU A 55 -0.83 -5.07 16.86
C GLU A 55 -2.20 -5.66 16.50
N ARG A 56 -2.72 -5.32 15.31
CA ARG A 56 -4.04 -5.76 14.83
C ARG A 56 -3.99 -6.96 13.86
N PHE A 57 -2.78 -7.43 13.50
CA PHE A 57 -2.57 -8.43 12.45
C PHE A 57 -3.36 -9.72 12.66
N ARG A 58 -3.40 -10.24 13.89
CA ARG A 58 -4.16 -11.46 14.18
C ARG A 58 -5.64 -11.29 13.88
N ALA A 59 -6.27 -10.26 14.45
CA ALA A 59 -7.70 -10.02 14.33
C ALA A 59 -8.13 -9.68 12.92
N ASP A 60 -7.32 -8.89 12.20
CA ASP A 60 -7.66 -8.36 10.89
C ASP A 60 -7.25 -9.29 9.74
N VAL A 61 -6.31 -10.20 9.98
CA VAL A 61 -5.78 -11.10 8.94
C VAL A 61 -5.95 -12.56 9.32
N LEU A 62 -5.26 -13.05 10.39
CA LEU A 62 -5.20 -14.47 10.65
C LEU A 62 -6.56 -15.08 11.03
N ASP A 63 -7.32 -14.38 11.87
CA ASP A 63 -8.65 -14.83 12.32
C ASP A 63 -9.71 -14.76 11.20
N LYS A 64 -9.39 -14.14 10.07
CA LYS A 64 -10.24 -14.15 8.86
C LYS A 64 -10.08 -15.43 8.05
N ALA A 65 -9.04 -16.23 8.32
CA ALA A 65 -8.70 -17.43 7.55
C ALA A 65 -8.73 -17.19 6.02
N PRO A 66 -7.89 -16.28 5.51
CA PRO A 66 -7.82 -15.98 4.08
C PRO A 66 -7.08 -17.08 3.31
N ASP A 67 -7.30 -17.12 1.99
CA ASP A 67 -6.48 -17.88 1.05
C ASP A 67 -5.27 -17.05 0.58
N VAL A 68 -5.46 -15.73 0.44
CA VAL A 68 -4.43 -14.77 -0.01
C VAL A 68 -4.46 -13.51 0.86
N VAL A 69 -3.29 -12.97 1.17
CA VAL A 69 -3.15 -11.69 1.87
C VAL A 69 -2.32 -10.72 1.03
N LEU A 70 -2.91 -9.60 0.65
CA LEU A 70 -2.24 -8.48 0.00
C LEU A 70 -1.73 -7.52 1.07
N ILE A 71 -0.42 -7.29 1.15
CA ILE A 71 0.23 -6.48 2.20
C ILE A 71 0.73 -5.19 1.57
N ASN A 72 0.07 -4.04 1.85
CA ASN A 72 0.38 -2.75 1.25
C ASN A 72 0.69 -1.69 2.32
N PHE A 73 1.97 -1.53 2.65
CA PHE A 73 2.51 -0.56 3.62
C PHE A 73 3.77 0.11 3.07
N GLY A 74 4.28 1.10 3.80
CA GLY A 74 5.50 1.84 3.48
C GLY A 74 5.27 3.34 3.33
N MET A 75 4.03 3.75 2.94
CA MET A 75 3.71 5.16 2.74
C MET A 75 3.79 5.97 4.05
N ASN A 76 3.49 5.38 5.20
CA ASN A 76 3.63 6.05 6.49
C ASN A 76 4.93 5.66 7.22
N ASP A 77 5.46 4.48 6.93
CA ASP A 77 6.69 3.98 7.56
C ASP A 77 7.91 4.83 7.20
N HIS A 78 7.97 5.37 5.96
CA HIS A 78 9.11 6.16 5.49
C HIS A 78 9.21 7.54 6.13
N LEU A 79 8.16 8.02 6.82
CA LEU A 79 8.11 9.38 7.34
C LEU A 79 9.21 9.66 8.37
N LEU A 80 9.67 10.92 8.36
CA LEU A 80 10.56 11.50 9.37
C LEU A 80 9.84 12.58 10.17
N ASN A 81 10.18 12.71 11.44
CA ASN A 81 9.81 13.88 12.23
C ASN A 81 10.71 15.10 11.89
N ASN A 82 10.47 16.23 12.54
CA ASN A 82 11.25 17.46 12.32
C ASN A 82 12.74 17.34 12.71
N GLU A 83 13.07 16.40 13.57
CA GLU A 83 14.42 16.08 14.02
C GLU A 83 15.14 15.10 13.11
N GLY A 84 14.46 14.56 12.11
CA GLY A 84 14.97 13.57 11.16
C GLY A 84 14.94 12.13 11.68
N GLU A 85 14.21 11.87 12.75
CA GLU A 85 14.02 10.53 13.27
C GLU A 85 12.92 9.79 12.49
N SER A 86 13.15 8.52 12.21
CA SER A 86 12.22 7.68 11.46
C SER A 86 10.98 7.33 12.28
N PHE A 87 9.80 7.41 11.70
CA PHE A 87 8.58 6.87 12.30
C PHE A 87 8.69 5.36 12.48
N VAL A 88 9.24 4.68 11.47
CA VAL A 88 9.62 3.27 11.56
C VAL A 88 11.01 3.11 10.98
N ALA A 89 11.95 2.61 11.77
CA ALA A 89 13.30 2.31 11.27
C ALA A 89 13.22 1.25 10.15
N LEU A 90 14.07 1.38 9.13
CA LEU A 90 14.05 0.48 7.96
C LEU A 90 14.27 -0.99 8.34
N SER A 91 15.04 -1.28 9.40
CA SER A 91 15.22 -2.64 9.93
C SER A 91 13.94 -3.18 10.55
N VAL A 92 13.21 -2.35 11.32
CA VAL A 92 11.93 -2.73 11.94
C VAL A 92 10.85 -2.93 10.87
N PHE A 93 10.84 -2.09 9.84
CA PHE A 93 9.97 -2.27 8.68
C PHE A 93 10.21 -3.64 8.00
N GLU A 94 11.48 -3.96 7.74
CA GLU A 94 11.86 -5.26 7.17
C GLU A 94 11.43 -6.43 8.07
N GLU A 95 11.69 -6.36 9.38
CA GLU A 95 11.30 -7.38 10.35
C GLU A 95 9.78 -7.60 10.36
N ASN A 96 9.00 -6.52 10.29
CA ASN A 96 7.54 -6.61 10.24
C ASN A 96 7.04 -7.26 8.95
N LEU A 97 7.61 -6.92 7.79
CA LEU A 97 7.25 -7.58 6.53
C LEU A 97 7.56 -9.07 6.56
N VAL A 98 8.74 -9.45 7.06
CA VAL A 98 9.12 -10.87 7.22
C VAL A 98 8.14 -11.58 8.17
N TYR A 99 7.84 -10.97 9.29
CA TYR A 99 6.87 -11.52 10.26
C TYR A 99 5.49 -11.76 9.60
N PHE A 100 4.96 -10.80 8.84
CA PHE A 100 3.68 -10.97 8.17
C PHE A 100 3.70 -12.13 7.17
N VAL A 101 4.74 -12.22 6.35
CA VAL A 101 4.91 -13.31 5.39
C VAL A 101 4.95 -14.66 6.09
N ASP A 102 5.72 -14.80 7.15
CA ASP A 102 5.87 -16.06 7.89
C ASP A 102 4.56 -16.48 8.57
N GLU A 103 3.87 -15.55 9.24
CA GLU A 103 2.62 -15.87 9.94
C GLU A 103 1.49 -16.24 8.97
N ILE A 104 1.43 -15.58 7.78
CA ILE A 104 0.46 -15.92 6.73
C ILE A 104 0.71 -17.35 6.22
N ARG A 105 1.95 -17.73 6.01
CA ARG A 105 2.30 -19.09 5.57
C ARG A 105 1.94 -20.17 6.59
N LYS A 106 2.04 -19.87 7.89
CA LYS A 106 1.67 -20.82 8.95
C LYS A 106 0.20 -21.22 8.90
N ILE A 107 -0.66 -20.38 8.35
CA ILE A 107 -2.09 -20.69 8.14
C ILE A 107 -2.38 -21.21 6.72
N ASN A 108 -1.33 -21.56 5.94
CA ASN A 108 -1.42 -22.03 4.56
C ASN A 108 -2.03 -21.00 3.58
N ALA A 109 -1.94 -19.71 3.88
CA ALA A 109 -2.34 -18.63 2.98
C ALA A 109 -1.14 -18.14 2.16
N THR A 110 -1.42 -17.51 1.02
CA THR A 110 -0.41 -16.93 0.12
C THR A 110 -0.14 -15.47 0.47
N PRO A 111 1.08 -15.10 0.91
CA PRO A 111 1.46 -13.71 1.12
C PRO A 111 1.84 -13.03 -0.19
N VAL A 112 1.32 -11.81 -0.41
CA VAL A 112 1.65 -10.97 -1.57
C VAL A 112 2.00 -9.58 -1.07
N LEU A 113 3.23 -9.16 -1.30
CA LEU A 113 3.67 -7.78 -1.00
C LEU A 113 3.25 -6.86 -2.15
N VAL A 114 2.67 -5.72 -1.81
CA VAL A 114 2.24 -4.69 -2.75
C VAL A 114 3.01 -3.42 -2.43
N THR A 115 3.76 -2.87 -3.40
CA THR A 115 4.43 -1.60 -3.17
C THR A 115 3.43 -0.45 -3.18
N PRO A 116 3.60 0.59 -2.33
CA PRO A 116 2.80 1.81 -2.45
C PRO A 116 3.14 2.55 -3.76
N ASN A 117 2.24 3.45 -4.18
CA ASN A 117 2.52 4.39 -5.27
C ASN A 117 3.49 5.49 -4.81
N TYR A 118 3.81 6.42 -5.69
CA TYR A 118 4.47 7.68 -5.35
C TYR A 118 3.47 8.69 -4.71
N PHE A 119 3.96 9.89 -4.39
CA PHE A 119 3.17 11.07 -4.10
C PHE A 119 3.72 12.27 -4.89
N ILE A 120 2.94 13.35 -5.02
CA ILE A 120 3.40 14.59 -5.68
C ILE A 120 4.44 15.27 -4.79
N GLU A 121 5.69 15.35 -5.26
CA GLU A 121 6.80 16.02 -4.59
C GLU A 121 7.11 17.35 -5.26
N GLY A 122 7.61 18.32 -4.51
CA GLY A 122 8.04 19.62 -5.01
C GLY A 122 6.93 20.68 -5.10
N ASN A 123 5.70 20.31 -4.78
CA ASN A 123 4.56 21.23 -4.77
C ASN A 123 3.99 21.40 -3.35
N ASP A 124 4.31 22.52 -2.71
CA ASP A 124 3.87 22.82 -1.33
C ASP A 124 2.37 23.08 -1.20
N THR A 125 1.65 23.24 -2.30
CA THR A 125 0.20 23.36 -2.27
C THR A 125 -0.46 21.99 -2.09
N GLU A 126 0.25 20.88 -2.38
CA GLU A 126 -0.23 19.54 -2.12
C GLU A 126 -0.11 19.18 -0.63
N TYR A 127 -1.23 18.80 -0.05
CA TYR A 127 -1.32 18.59 1.40
C TYR A 127 -0.32 17.55 1.92
N TYR A 128 -0.16 16.43 1.22
CA TYR A 128 0.72 15.36 1.69
C TYR A 128 2.18 15.82 1.70
N TYR A 129 2.65 16.43 0.60
CA TYR A 129 4.02 16.91 0.49
C TYR A 129 4.33 18.07 1.44
N SER A 130 3.38 18.99 1.65
CA SER A 130 3.55 20.13 2.57
C SER A 130 3.87 19.73 4.02
N ARG A 131 3.57 18.49 4.39
CA ARG A 131 3.85 17.92 5.71
C ARG A 131 5.27 17.39 5.89
N HIS A 132 6.07 17.34 4.82
CA HIS A 132 7.45 16.82 4.87
C HIS A 132 8.43 17.94 5.19
N PRO A 133 9.14 17.89 6.34
CA PRO A 133 10.18 18.88 6.66
C PRO A 133 11.37 18.68 5.73
N ARG A 134 11.49 19.48 4.69
CA ARG A 134 12.42 19.30 3.56
C ARG A 134 13.85 19.00 3.96
N LYS A 135 14.39 19.79 4.91
CA LYS A 135 15.78 19.69 5.34
C LYS A 135 16.17 18.27 5.78
N VAL A 136 15.26 17.55 6.45
CA VAL A 136 15.57 16.21 6.96
C VAL A 136 15.54 15.15 5.88
N TYR A 137 14.93 15.44 4.73
CA TYR A 137 14.90 14.54 3.56
C TYR A 137 16.01 14.79 2.54
N GLU A 138 16.76 15.91 2.63
CA GLU A 138 17.89 16.21 1.72
C GLU A 138 18.91 15.05 1.59
N PRO A 139 19.30 14.34 2.68
CA PRO A 139 20.24 13.23 2.57
C PRO A 139 19.74 12.04 1.73
N TYR A 140 18.44 11.98 1.45
CA TYR A 140 17.79 10.90 0.71
C TYR A 140 17.45 11.28 -0.74
N GLY A 141 17.79 12.51 -1.15
CA GLY A 141 17.39 13.05 -2.45
C GLY A 141 15.92 13.47 -2.51
N GLY A 142 15.33 13.79 -1.35
CA GLY A 142 13.94 14.17 -1.19
C GLY A 142 13.11 13.11 -0.44
N ALA A 143 11.84 13.42 -0.24
CA ALA A 143 10.93 12.54 0.48
C ALA A 143 10.55 11.32 -0.38
N LEU A 144 10.44 11.47 -1.70
CA LEU A 144 10.27 10.33 -2.62
C LEU A 144 11.50 9.42 -2.61
N GLY A 145 12.71 9.98 -2.62
CA GLY A 145 13.93 9.18 -2.55
C GLY A 145 14.00 8.35 -1.27
N ARG A 146 13.48 8.88 -0.15
CA ARG A 146 13.36 8.10 1.07
C ARG A 146 12.28 7.01 0.97
N LEU A 147 11.13 7.31 0.38
CA LEU A 147 10.07 6.31 0.14
C LEU A 147 10.62 5.15 -0.72
N ASP A 148 11.38 5.46 -1.77
CA ASP A 148 11.97 4.44 -2.65
C ASP A 148 12.91 3.48 -1.91
N ILE A 149 13.58 3.91 -0.83
CA ILE A 149 14.37 3.02 0.04
C ILE A 149 13.48 1.96 0.71
N TYR A 150 12.28 2.33 1.16
CA TYR A 150 11.31 1.39 1.76
C TYR A 150 10.70 0.48 0.70
N ILE A 151 10.40 1.00 -0.48
CA ILE A 151 9.91 0.23 -1.62
C ILE A 151 10.93 -0.82 -2.07
N ASP A 152 12.20 -0.44 -2.16
CA ASP A 152 13.28 -1.40 -2.47
C ASP A 152 13.42 -2.47 -1.38
N LYS A 153 13.11 -2.14 -0.14
CA LYS A 153 13.05 -3.13 0.94
C LYS A 153 11.91 -4.12 0.73
N ILE A 154 10.72 -3.67 0.30
CA ILE A 154 9.59 -4.54 -0.06
C ILE A 154 10.01 -5.52 -1.16
N ARG A 155 10.60 -5.02 -2.26
CA ARG A 155 11.09 -5.83 -3.39
C ARG A 155 12.10 -6.89 -2.93
N LYS A 156 13.06 -6.49 -2.08
CA LYS A 156 14.09 -7.40 -1.54
C LYS A 156 13.50 -8.47 -0.62
N VAL A 157 12.54 -8.11 0.23
CA VAL A 157 11.84 -9.08 1.10
C VAL A 157 11.02 -10.05 0.26
N ALA A 158 10.24 -9.57 -0.72
CA ALA A 158 9.47 -10.43 -1.62
C ALA A 158 10.37 -11.48 -2.28
N LYS A 159 11.49 -11.04 -2.87
CA LYS A 159 12.46 -11.93 -3.53
C LYS A 159 13.10 -12.91 -2.54
N ARG A 160 13.57 -12.45 -1.38
CA ARG A 160 14.24 -13.29 -0.37
C ARG A 160 13.32 -14.33 0.23
N MET A 161 12.07 -13.95 0.48
CA MET A 161 11.06 -14.81 1.09
C MET A 161 10.28 -15.64 0.05
N ASP A 162 10.58 -15.50 -1.25
CA ASP A 162 9.78 -16.12 -2.32
C ASP A 162 8.27 -15.84 -2.16
N ALA A 163 7.93 -14.59 -1.82
CA ALA A 163 6.56 -14.12 -1.68
C ALA A 163 6.10 -13.42 -2.98
N GLY A 164 4.78 -13.39 -3.20
CA GLY A 164 4.23 -12.63 -4.32
C GLY A 164 4.60 -11.15 -4.24
N LEU A 165 4.76 -10.51 -5.39
CA LEU A 165 5.02 -9.07 -5.49
C LEU A 165 4.12 -8.45 -6.57
N VAL A 166 3.36 -7.41 -6.19
CA VAL A 166 2.70 -6.51 -7.13
C VAL A 166 3.35 -5.14 -7.00
N ASP A 167 4.13 -4.75 -8.02
CA ASP A 167 4.96 -3.54 -7.97
C ASP A 167 4.21 -2.32 -8.55
N ILE A 168 3.31 -1.76 -7.73
CA ILE A 168 2.53 -0.57 -8.08
C ILE A 168 3.44 0.65 -8.28
N ARG A 169 4.54 0.77 -7.51
CA ARG A 169 5.48 1.87 -7.65
C ARG A 169 6.08 1.96 -9.05
N SER A 170 6.46 0.81 -9.60
CA SER A 170 6.97 0.75 -10.98
C SER A 170 5.87 1.00 -12.02
N GLU A 171 4.65 0.54 -11.76
CA GLU A 171 3.54 0.72 -12.66
C GLU A 171 3.08 2.17 -12.74
N CYS A 172 2.98 2.85 -11.60
CA CYS A 172 2.50 4.24 -11.56
C CYS A 172 3.45 5.24 -12.25
N GLU A 173 4.74 4.91 -12.44
CA GLU A 173 5.70 5.73 -13.20
C GLU A 173 5.30 5.99 -14.66
N LYS A 174 4.38 5.19 -15.21
CA LYS A 174 3.87 5.32 -16.57
C LYS A 174 2.82 6.43 -16.71
N TYR A 175 2.40 7.02 -15.60
CA TYR A 175 1.31 8.00 -15.55
C TYR A 175 1.80 9.33 -15.01
N ASP A 176 1.14 10.41 -15.44
CA ASP A 176 1.33 11.71 -14.81
C ASP A 176 0.83 11.67 -13.36
N PRO A 177 1.63 12.13 -12.37
CA PRO A 177 1.21 12.14 -10.98
C PRO A 177 -0.10 12.88 -10.70
N TYR A 178 -0.37 13.97 -11.43
CA TYR A 178 -1.59 14.75 -11.26
C TYR A 178 -2.84 14.08 -11.87
N GLU A 179 -2.66 13.10 -12.74
CA GLU A 179 -3.75 12.26 -13.25
C GLU A 179 -3.94 11.00 -12.38
N PHE A 180 -2.82 10.41 -11.91
CA PHE A 180 -2.85 9.19 -11.13
C PHE A 180 -3.35 9.40 -9.70
N LEU A 181 -2.95 10.51 -9.07
CA LEU A 181 -3.27 10.84 -7.70
C LEU A 181 -4.46 11.81 -7.61
N ARG A 182 -5.04 11.90 -6.44
CA ARG A 182 -6.06 12.91 -6.15
C ARG A 182 -5.42 14.27 -6.00
N THR A 183 -6.02 15.23 -6.68
CA THR A 183 -5.66 16.64 -6.64
C THR A 183 -6.93 17.47 -6.56
N VAL A 184 -6.81 18.78 -6.32
CA VAL A 184 -7.95 19.70 -6.33
C VAL A 184 -8.69 19.64 -7.67
N GLU A 185 -7.96 19.53 -8.78
CA GLU A 185 -8.54 19.57 -10.13
C GLU A 185 -9.38 18.33 -10.44
N ASN A 186 -8.93 17.13 -10.02
CA ASN A 186 -9.58 15.88 -10.43
C ASN A 186 -10.51 15.30 -9.37
N SER A 187 -10.42 15.74 -8.12
CA SER A 187 -11.21 15.20 -7.01
C SER A 187 -11.81 16.25 -6.08
N GLY A 188 -11.45 17.52 -6.24
CA GLY A 188 -11.80 18.59 -5.30
C GLY A 188 -11.07 18.51 -3.95
N ALA A 189 -10.16 17.56 -3.78
CA ALA A 189 -9.40 17.36 -2.55
C ALA A 189 -7.92 17.71 -2.77
N ASN A 190 -7.40 18.57 -1.91
CA ASN A 190 -5.95 18.80 -1.85
C ASN A 190 -5.30 17.62 -1.13
N ASP A 191 -4.68 16.70 -1.87
CA ASP A 191 -4.24 15.40 -1.38
C ASP A 191 -2.78 15.09 -1.80
N GLY A 192 -2.58 14.76 -3.06
CA GLY A 192 -1.27 14.50 -3.67
C GLY A 192 -0.64 13.14 -3.32
N VAL A 193 -1.37 12.23 -2.65
CA VAL A 193 -0.85 10.90 -2.28
C VAL A 193 -1.81 9.75 -2.57
N HIS A 194 -3.10 9.92 -2.31
CA HIS A 194 -4.05 8.83 -2.53
C HIS A 194 -4.39 8.68 -4.02
N PRO A 195 -4.56 7.43 -4.50
CA PRO A 195 -4.94 7.19 -5.88
C PRO A 195 -6.25 7.89 -6.26
N GLY A 196 -6.25 8.61 -7.39
CA GLY A 196 -7.44 9.08 -8.07
C GLY A 196 -8.11 7.96 -8.87
N MET A 197 -9.07 8.29 -9.73
CA MET A 197 -9.80 7.29 -10.55
C MET A 197 -8.86 6.40 -11.38
N ILE A 198 -7.84 7.00 -12.01
CA ILE A 198 -6.85 6.25 -12.81
C ILE A 198 -6.03 5.36 -11.90
N GLY A 199 -5.51 5.88 -10.78
CA GLY A 199 -4.69 5.11 -9.85
C GLY A 199 -5.44 3.93 -9.24
N VAL A 200 -6.70 4.11 -8.83
CA VAL A 200 -7.56 3.03 -8.31
C VAL A 200 -7.72 1.89 -9.33
N ARG A 201 -7.95 2.23 -10.62
CA ARG A 201 -8.05 1.23 -11.69
C ARG A 201 -6.75 0.50 -11.93
N VAL A 202 -5.62 1.20 -11.94
CA VAL A 202 -4.29 0.59 -12.11
C VAL A 202 -4.00 -0.40 -10.98
N TYR A 203 -4.30 -0.03 -9.71
CA TYR A 203 -4.19 -0.97 -8.60
C TYR A 203 -5.04 -2.22 -8.85
N ALA A 204 -6.32 -2.04 -9.18
CA ALA A 204 -7.24 -3.15 -9.41
C ALA A 204 -6.76 -4.05 -10.55
N GLU A 205 -6.39 -3.50 -11.71
CA GLU A 205 -5.90 -4.23 -12.88
C GLU A 205 -4.67 -5.10 -12.52
N LYS A 206 -3.67 -4.52 -11.87
CA LYS A 206 -2.45 -5.26 -11.51
C LYS A 206 -2.69 -6.36 -10.48
N LEU A 207 -3.56 -6.11 -9.52
CA LEU A 207 -3.94 -7.12 -8.53
C LEU A 207 -4.79 -8.24 -9.16
N VAL A 208 -5.70 -7.90 -10.06
CA VAL A 208 -6.49 -8.89 -10.83
C VAL A 208 -5.57 -9.73 -11.70
N GLU A 209 -4.63 -9.13 -12.44
CA GLU A 209 -3.63 -9.85 -13.25
C GLU A 209 -2.87 -10.85 -12.38
N PHE A 210 -2.38 -10.42 -11.21
CA PHE A 210 -1.63 -11.28 -10.29
C PHE A 210 -2.51 -12.42 -9.73
N LEU A 211 -3.72 -12.11 -9.25
CA LEU A 211 -4.60 -13.10 -8.63
C LEU A 211 -5.14 -14.14 -9.62
N LYS A 212 -5.16 -13.84 -10.93
CA LYS A 212 -5.49 -14.82 -11.99
C LYS A 212 -4.36 -15.84 -12.23
N MET A 213 -3.13 -15.56 -11.76
CA MET A 213 -1.97 -16.44 -11.96
C MET A 213 -1.77 -17.46 -10.83
N ILE A 214 -2.39 -17.24 -9.69
CA ILE A 214 -2.30 -18.11 -8.50
C ILE A 214 -3.65 -18.77 -8.21
#